data_4636e5c1060aa723cb0613e4326febe6
#
_entry.id   4636e5c1060aa723cb0613e4326febe6
#
_cell.length_a   1.000
_cell.length_b   1.000
_cell.length_c   1.000
_cell.angle_alpha   90.00
_cell.angle_beta   90.00
_cell.angle_gamma   90.00
#
_symmetry.space_group_name_H-M   'P 1'
#
loop_
_entity.id
_entity.type
_entity.pdbx_description
1 polymer ?
#
loop_
_entity_poly.entity_id
_entity_poly.type
_entity_poly.pdbx_seq_one_letter_code
_entity_poly.pdbx_strand_id
1 'polypeptide(L)'
;DRTKSRGLGDVYKRQLLRNKCIWISRQSALPNNQEIHESNIVWVSGLETWKNLAKRGIWVHGTSDGLGEDIEPKIKSLTNNEWIKLTHLHSPISRIKNVIHTYELEKNEISLNLENTNYFYWMSSSAFKYAINKYPNIQKKYHFCGPGNTYNEIKKILGKDSNNLNIELSYKEWKNNILPSND
;
A
#
# COMPACT_ATOMS: atom_id res chain seq x y z
N ASP A 1 5.86 -10.36 -1.72
CA ASP A 1 6.11 -10.13 -0.29
C ASP A 1 5.18 -11.02 0.51
N ARG A 2 5.72 -11.92 1.31
CA ARG A 2 4.96 -12.60 2.36
C ARG A 2 4.77 -11.64 3.53
N THR A 3 3.57 -11.60 4.10
CA THR A 3 3.30 -10.87 5.33
C THR A 3 3.34 -11.86 6.49
N LYS A 4 4.23 -11.62 7.47
CA LYS A 4 4.23 -12.34 8.74
C LYS A 4 3.41 -11.53 9.73
N SER A 5 2.31 -12.10 10.21
CA SER A 5 1.55 -11.51 11.31
C SER A 5 2.46 -11.43 12.53
N ARG A 6 2.82 -10.25 12.97
CA ARG A 6 3.33 -10.07 14.32
C ARG A 6 2.12 -10.16 15.24
N GLY A 7 2.23 -11.05 16.20
CA GLY A 7 1.23 -11.14 17.25
C GLY A 7 1.05 -9.77 17.91
N LEU A 8 0.23 -8.94 17.34
CA LEU A 8 -0.43 -7.83 18.01
C LEU A 8 -1.33 -8.34 19.12
N GLY A 9 -1.05 -9.58 19.38
CA GLY A 9 -1.80 -10.44 20.23
C GLY A 9 -2.16 -9.81 21.58
N ASP A 10 -1.28 -9.11 22.20
CA ASP A 10 -1.50 -8.82 23.61
C ASP A 10 -1.91 -7.38 23.92
N VAL A 11 -1.51 -6.39 23.12
CA VAL A 11 -1.89 -4.99 23.39
C VAL A 11 -3.18 -4.60 22.65
N TYR A 12 -3.35 -5.07 21.43
CA TYR A 12 -4.52 -4.75 20.62
C TYR A 12 -5.75 -5.60 20.96
N LYS A 13 -5.55 -6.84 21.42
CA LYS A 13 -6.64 -7.72 21.92
C LYS A 13 -7.30 -7.23 23.20
N ARG A 14 -6.61 -6.39 23.99
CA ARG A 14 -7.13 -5.93 25.28
C ARG A 14 -7.90 -4.61 25.25
N GLN A 15 -7.74 -3.81 24.18
CA GLN A 15 -8.50 -2.56 24.04
C GLN A 15 -9.05 -2.47 22.63
N LEU A 16 -10.33 -2.79 22.48
CA LEU A 16 -11.08 -2.38 21.29
C LEU A 16 -10.94 -0.86 21.16
N LEU A 17 -10.26 -0.40 20.10
CA LEU A 17 -10.19 1.02 19.79
C LEU A 17 -11.61 1.56 19.65
N ARG A 18 -11.85 2.70 20.29
CA ARG A 18 -13.14 3.39 20.24
C ARG A 18 -12.91 4.85 19.94
N ASN A 19 -13.85 5.44 19.21
CA ASN A 19 -13.82 6.88 18.86
C ASN A 19 -12.48 7.31 18.24
N LYS A 20 -11.97 6.51 17.28
CA LYS A 20 -10.74 6.79 16.55
C LYS A 20 -10.98 6.84 15.04
N CYS A 21 -10.12 7.53 14.32
CA CYS A 21 -9.98 7.42 12.89
C CYS A 21 -8.88 6.41 12.60
N ILE A 22 -9.22 5.26 12.01
CA ILE A 22 -8.29 4.16 11.78
C ILE A 22 -7.91 4.16 10.31
N TRP A 23 -6.63 4.45 10.03
CA TRP A 23 -6.05 4.30 8.71
C TRP A 23 -5.49 2.88 8.54
N ILE A 24 -5.95 2.16 7.52
CA ILE A 24 -5.52 0.79 7.22
C ILE A 24 -4.75 0.80 5.90
N SER A 25 -3.45 0.50 5.96
CA SER A 25 -2.56 0.53 4.80
C SER A 25 -2.82 -0.62 3.81
N ARG A 26 -3.18 -1.80 4.31
CA ARG A 26 -3.52 -3.02 3.54
C ARG A 26 -4.49 -3.86 4.34
N GLN A 27 -5.22 -4.77 3.67
CA GLN A 27 -6.08 -5.74 4.36
C GLN A 27 -5.35 -6.56 5.43
N SER A 28 -4.09 -6.93 5.18
CA SER A 28 -3.24 -7.67 6.12
C SER A 28 -2.85 -6.88 7.37
N ALA A 29 -3.03 -5.55 7.35
CA ALA A 29 -2.82 -4.72 8.53
C ALA A 29 -3.94 -4.87 9.57
N LEU A 30 -5.05 -5.48 9.20
CA LEU A 30 -6.12 -5.85 10.13
C LEU A 30 -6.24 -7.37 10.17
N PRO A 31 -5.85 -8.03 11.28
CA PRO A 31 -5.97 -9.47 11.46
C PRO A 31 -7.39 -9.98 11.19
N ASN A 32 -7.53 -11.20 10.65
CA ASN A 32 -8.83 -11.73 10.23
C ASN A 32 -9.85 -11.89 11.37
N ASN A 33 -9.35 -12.13 12.58
CA ASN A 33 -10.17 -12.30 13.79
C ASN A 33 -10.37 -10.99 14.56
N GLN A 34 -9.95 -9.85 14.00
CA GLN A 34 -10.09 -8.55 14.64
C GLN A 34 -11.35 -7.85 14.17
N GLU A 35 -12.20 -7.52 15.11
CA GLU A 35 -13.36 -6.65 14.90
C GLU A 35 -12.98 -5.17 15.09
N ILE A 36 -13.65 -4.31 14.37
CA ILE A 36 -13.55 -2.86 14.54
C ILE A 36 -14.85 -2.38 15.14
N HIS A 37 -14.77 -1.71 16.30
CA HIS A 37 -15.94 -1.14 16.95
C HIS A 37 -16.57 -0.06 16.06
N GLU A 38 -17.90 -0.03 15.98
CA GLU A 38 -18.70 0.87 15.13
C GLU A 38 -18.46 2.37 15.36
N SER A 39 -18.00 2.75 16.56
CA SER A 39 -17.66 4.15 16.87
C SER A 39 -16.41 4.67 16.15
N ASN A 40 -15.69 3.82 15.42
CA ASN A 40 -14.49 4.22 14.70
C ASN A 40 -14.80 4.60 13.25
N ILE A 41 -14.07 5.58 12.75
CA ILE A 41 -14.01 5.90 11.32
C ILE A 41 -12.91 5.07 10.68
N VAL A 42 -13.25 4.23 9.72
CA VAL A 42 -12.28 3.39 8.99
C VAL A 42 -11.95 4.04 7.65
N TRP A 43 -10.67 4.28 7.40
CA TRP A 43 -10.13 4.81 6.17
C TRP A 43 -9.05 3.90 5.62
N VAL A 44 -8.99 3.73 4.31
CA VAL A 44 -8.06 2.79 3.68
C VAL A 44 -7.19 3.48 2.63
N SER A 45 -6.06 2.87 2.31
CA SER A 45 -5.11 3.38 1.32
C SER A 45 -5.63 3.37 -0.10
N GLY A 46 -6.49 2.40 -0.46
CA GLY A 46 -7.00 2.25 -1.82
C GLY A 46 -8.15 1.25 -1.93
N LEU A 47 -8.77 1.21 -3.10
CA LEU A 47 -9.99 0.44 -3.40
C LEU A 47 -9.86 -1.08 -3.16
N GLU A 48 -8.70 -1.67 -3.43
CA GLU A 48 -8.50 -3.11 -3.17
C GLU A 48 -8.57 -3.44 -1.67
N THR A 49 -7.97 -2.58 -0.83
CA THR A 49 -8.09 -2.73 0.62
C THR A 49 -9.55 -2.57 1.06
N TRP A 50 -10.26 -1.60 0.49
CA TRP A 50 -11.69 -1.38 0.76
C TRP A 50 -12.50 -2.64 0.45
N LYS A 51 -12.44 -3.13 -0.80
CA LYS A 51 -13.18 -4.32 -1.25
C LYS A 51 -12.92 -5.55 -0.36
N ASN A 52 -11.67 -5.75 0.02
CA ASN A 52 -11.29 -6.90 0.83
C ASN A 52 -11.76 -6.79 2.28
N LEU A 53 -11.79 -5.59 2.87
CA LEU A 53 -12.36 -5.37 4.20
C LEU A 53 -13.88 -5.46 4.18
N ALA A 54 -14.54 -4.92 3.14
CA ALA A 54 -15.99 -5.03 2.96
C ALA A 54 -16.47 -6.49 2.85
N LYS A 55 -15.71 -7.35 2.14
CA LYS A 55 -15.97 -8.81 2.10
C LYS A 55 -15.89 -9.48 3.48
N ARG A 56 -15.18 -8.87 4.43
CA ARG A 56 -15.10 -9.31 5.83
C ARG A 56 -16.18 -8.70 6.72
N GLY A 57 -17.14 -7.96 6.15
CA GLY A 57 -18.18 -7.27 6.90
C GLY A 57 -17.72 -5.99 7.60
N ILE A 58 -16.57 -5.45 7.26
CA ILE A 58 -16.03 -4.23 7.88
C ILE A 58 -16.48 -3.02 7.08
N TRP A 59 -17.19 -2.10 7.75
CA TRP A 59 -17.59 -0.85 7.14
C TRP A 59 -16.40 0.09 6.95
N VAL A 60 -16.16 0.51 5.72
CA VAL A 60 -15.10 1.46 5.35
C VAL A 60 -15.75 2.78 4.96
N HIS A 61 -15.33 3.88 5.61
CA HIS A 61 -15.91 5.21 5.42
C HIS A 61 -15.28 5.97 4.24
N GLY A 62 -14.09 5.57 3.80
CA GLY A 62 -13.44 6.20 2.65
C GLY A 62 -12.07 5.63 2.32
N THR A 63 -11.52 6.13 1.22
CA THR A 63 -10.22 5.72 0.67
C THR A 63 -9.43 6.93 0.20
N SER A 64 -8.11 6.79 0.16
CA SER A 64 -7.22 7.78 -0.44
C SER A 64 -6.83 7.46 -1.88
N ASP A 65 -7.42 6.44 -2.49
CA ASP A 65 -7.19 6.04 -3.89
C ASP A 65 -5.71 5.96 -4.30
N GLY A 66 -4.87 5.45 -3.39
CA GLY A 66 -3.44 5.32 -3.62
C GLY A 66 -2.63 6.63 -3.50
N LEU A 67 -3.27 7.77 -3.24
CA LEU A 67 -2.57 9.05 -3.06
C LEU A 67 -1.74 9.12 -1.78
N GLY A 68 -1.90 8.13 -0.90
CA GLY A 68 -1.16 8.02 0.35
C GLY A 68 -1.87 8.66 1.54
N GLU A 69 -1.21 8.56 2.68
CA GLU A 69 -1.72 9.00 3.98
C GLU A 69 -1.41 10.45 4.33
N ASP A 70 -0.54 11.09 3.53
CA ASP A 70 -0.15 12.49 3.75
C ASP A 70 -1.23 13.46 3.27
N ILE A 71 -2.12 13.01 2.38
CA ILE A 71 -3.31 13.75 2.00
C ILE A 71 -4.36 13.55 3.08
N GLU A 72 -4.61 14.60 3.85
CA GLU A 72 -5.60 14.56 4.92
C GLU A 72 -7.03 14.49 4.34
N PRO A 73 -7.81 13.45 4.72
CA PRO A 73 -9.22 13.43 4.40
C PRO A 73 -9.92 14.63 5.03
N LYS A 74 -10.70 15.36 4.24
CA LYS A 74 -11.45 16.53 4.71
C LYS A 74 -12.72 16.10 5.47
N ILE A 75 -12.54 15.37 6.56
CA ILE A 75 -13.64 14.83 7.38
C ILE A 75 -13.76 15.48 8.76
N LYS A 76 -13.11 16.63 8.99
CA LYS A 76 -13.19 17.37 10.27
C LYS A 76 -14.60 17.80 10.63
N SER A 77 -15.48 17.97 9.64
CA SER A 77 -16.90 18.23 9.86
C SER A 77 -17.65 17.02 10.41
N LEU A 78 -17.12 15.81 10.25
CA LEU A 78 -17.74 14.57 10.72
C LEU A 78 -17.16 14.12 12.06
N THR A 79 -15.89 14.38 12.31
CA THR A 79 -15.21 13.93 13.53
C THR A 79 -13.91 14.68 13.76
N ASN A 80 -13.59 14.89 15.05
CA ASN A 80 -12.28 15.37 15.51
C ASN A 80 -11.46 14.25 16.15
N ASN A 81 -11.83 12.99 15.91
CA ASN A 81 -11.17 11.83 16.49
C ASN A 81 -9.71 11.74 16.04
N GLU A 82 -8.87 11.26 16.93
CA GLU A 82 -7.46 11.03 16.67
C GLU A 82 -7.25 9.95 15.60
N TRP A 83 -6.28 10.16 14.72
CA TRP A 83 -5.88 9.20 13.71
C TRP A 83 -4.88 8.17 14.26
N ILE A 84 -5.15 6.89 13.96
CA ILE A 84 -4.25 5.77 14.24
C ILE A 84 -4.00 5.04 12.93
N LYS A 85 -2.74 4.74 12.62
CA LYS A 85 -2.32 4.02 11.42
C LYS A 85 -2.01 2.56 11.75
N LEU A 86 -2.67 1.64 11.06
CA LEU A 86 -2.33 0.21 11.07
C LEU A 86 -1.47 -0.09 9.83
N THR A 87 -0.25 -0.56 10.05
CA THR A 87 0.73 -0.76 8.96
C THR A 87 1.83 -1.75 9.33
N HIS A 88 2.83 -1.92 8.43
CA HIS A 88 3.99 -2.78 8.66
C HIS A 88 5.09 -2.10 9.49
N LEU A 89 5.97 -2.92 10.08
CA LEU A 89 7.03 -2.48 11.02
C LEU A 89 7.92 -1.36 10.47
N HIS A 90 8.28 -1.41 9.20
CA HIS A 90 9.18 -0.45 8.56
C HIS A 90 8.43 0.59 7.72
N SER A 91 7.20 0.92 8.11
CA SER A 91 6.43 1.97 7.45
C SER A 91 7.11 3.33 7.63
N PRO A 92 7.20 4.14 6.58
CA PRO A 92 7.78 5.47 6.69
C PRO A 92 6.95 6.36 7.64
N ILE A 93 7.65 7.34 8.22
CA ILE A 93 7.00 8.37 9.04
C ILE A 93 6.09 9.19 8.13
N SER A 94 4.89 9.46 8.59
CA SER A 94 3.88 10.24 7.90
C SER A 94 3.23 11.26 8.84
N ARG A 95 2.22 11.98 8.35
CA ARG A 95 1.43 12.88 9.21
C ARG A 95 0.72 12.16 10.35
N ILE A 96 0.37 10.86 10.19
CA ILE A 96 -0.26 10.07 11.26
C ILE A 96 0.84 9.57 12.20
N LYS A 97 0.93 10.16 13.39
CA LYS A 97 2.00 9.87 14.36
C LYS A 97 1.73 8.61 15.19
N ASN A 98 0.46 8.32 15.47
CA ASN A 98 0.08 7.14 16.22
C ASN A 98 0.03 5.93 15.30
N VAL A 99 1.05 5.11 15.36
CA VAL A 99 1.24 3.96 14.46
C VAL A 99 1.23 2.67 15.25
N ILE A 100 0.43 1.72 14.79
CA ILE A 100 0.42 0.34 15.29
C ILE A 100 0.97 -0.57 14.17
N HIS A 101 2.10 -1.19 14.43
CA HIS A 101 2.72 -2.12 13.50
C HIS A 101 2.08 -3.50 13.66
N THR A 102 1.31 -3.91 12.66
CA THR A 102 0.49 -5.12 12.71
C THR A 102 1.11 -6.30 11.98
N TYR A 103 2.03 -6.05 11.07
CA TYR A 103 2.71 -7.08 10.29
C TYR A 103 4.12 -6.65 9.90
N GLU A 104 4.90 -7.62 9.46
CA GLU A 104 6.22 -7.42 8.89
C GLU A 104 6.25 -7.92 7.44
N LEU A 105 6.99 -7.23 6.58
CA LEU A 105 7.21 -7.66 5.20
C LEU A 105 8.45 -8.55 5.17
N GLU A 106 8.27 -9.82 4.80
CA GLU A 106 9.40 -10.72 4.54
C GLU A 106 9.88 -10.52 3.10
N LYS A 107 11.19 -10.34 2.94
CA LYS A 107 11.81 -10.31 1.61
C LYS A 107 11.93 -11.73 1.10
N ASN A 108 11.31 -12.03 -0.03
CA ASN A 108 11.59 -13.27 -0.74
C ASN A 108 12.80 -13.04 -1.64
N GLU A 109 13.84 -13.81 -1.42
CA GLU A 109 14.98 -13.84 -2.34
C GLU A 109 14.61 -14.73 -3.54
N ILE A 110 13.98 -14.11 -4.53
CA ILE A 110 13.72 -14.77 -5.81
C ILE A 110 14.79 -14.31 -6.79
N SER A 111 15.50 -15.26 -7.37
CA SER A 111 16.36 -14.99 -8.54
C SER A 111 15.47 -14.99 -9.78
N LEU A 112 15.40 -13.87 -10.48
CA LEU A 112 14.62 -13.72 -11.70
C LEU A 112 15.58 -13.53 -12.88
N ASN A 113 15.32 -14.25 -13.99
CA ASN A 113 15.94 -13.88 -15.26
C ASN A 113 15.10 -12.77 -15.91
N LEU A 114 15.64 -11.55 -15.95
CA LEU A 114 14.97 -10.34 -16.45
C LEU A 114 15.53 -9.87 -17.79
N GLU A 115 16.41 -10.64 -18.44
CA GLU A 115 17.09 -10.22 -19.68
C GLU A 115 16.12 -9.83 -20.79
N ASN A 116 15.05 -10.60 -20.96
CA ASN A 116 14.04 -10.39 -22.00
C ASN A 116 12.81 -9.60 -21.50
N THR A 117 12.84 -9.11 -20.26
CA THR A 117 11.74 -8.33 -19.69
C THR A 117 11.95 -6.85 -19.93
N ASN A 118 11.01 -6.21 -20.62
CA ASN A 118 11.08 -4.78 -20.94
C ASN A 118 10.08 -3.93 -20.17
N TYR A 119 9.04 -4.51 -19.58
CA TYR A 119 7.94 -3.82 -18.95
C TYR A 119 7.75 -4.30 -17.51
N PHE A 120 7.71 -3.36 -16.57
CA PHE A 120 7.62 -3.66 -15.14
C PHE A 120 6.50 -2.86 -14.50
N TYR A 121 5.63 -3.52 -13.75
CA TYR A 121 4.64 -2.84 -12.91
C TYR A 121 5.03 -2.92 -11.44
N TRP A 122 5.10 -1.78 -10.76
CA TRP A 122 5.57 -1.67 -9.39
C TRP A 122 4.43 -1.37 -8.43
N MET A 123 4.19 -2.29 -7.53
CA MET A 123 3.20 -2.14 -6.45
C MET A 123 3.71 -1.26 -5.29
N SER A 124 5.03 -1.03 -5.21
CA SER A 124 5.64 -0.20 -4.18
C SER A 124 7.01 0.31 -4.61
N SER A 125 7.41 1.48 -4.11
CA SER A 125 8.74 2.04 -4.34
C SER A 125 9.85 1.22 -3.69
N SER A 126 9.56 0.53 -2.59
CA SER A 126 10.54 -0.37 -1.93
C SER A 126 10.88 -1.58 -2.79
N ALA A 127 9.89 -2.16 -3.49
CA ALA A 127 10.14 -3.26 -4.43
C ALA A 127 10.99 -2.78 -5.61
N PHE A 128 10.71 -1.59 -6.14
CA PHE A 128 11.51 -0.97 -7.19
C PHE A 128 12.96 -0.74 -6.73
N LYS A 129 13.18 -0.11 -5.57
CA LYS A 129 14.52 0.11 -4.99
C LYS A 129 15.31 -1.19 -4.87
N TYR A 130 14.69 -2.23 -4.36
CA TYR A 130 15.32 -3.55 -4.24
C TYR A 130 15.70 -4.12 -5.61
N ALA A 131 14.79 -4.04 -6.58
CA ALA A 131 15.01 -4.60 -7.92
C ALA A 131 16.13 -3.85 -8.68
N ILE A 132 16.16 -2.53 -8.65
CA ILE A 132 17.23 -1.72 -9.27
C ILE A 132 18.60 -2.02 -8.66
N ASN A 133 18.67 -2.16 -7.33
CA ASN A 133 19.93 -2.51 -6.66
C ASN A 133 20.43 -3.91 -7.04
N LYS A 134 19.50 -4.86 -7.23
CA LYS A 134 19.85 -6.25 -7.61
C LYS A 134 20.10 -6.41 -9.11
N TYR A 135 19.37 -5.66 -9.92
CA TYR A 135 19.37 -5.73 -11.39
C TYR A 135 19.50 -4.32 -12.01
N PRO A 136 20.67 -3.66 -11.99
CA PRO A 136 20.80 -2.27 -12.46
C PRO A 136 20.44 -2.05 -13.93
N ASN A 137 20.55 -3.10 -14.75
CA ASN A 137 20.22 -3.07 -16.18
C ASN A 137 18.74 -2.80 -16.47
N ILE A 138 17.84 -3.01 -15.51
CA ILE A 138 16.41 -2.71 -15.72
C ILE A 138 16.11 -1.21 -15.66
N GLN A 139 17.00 -0.36 -15.17
CA GLN A 139 16.76 1.08 -15.01
C GLN A 139 16.29 1.77 -16.30
N LYS A 140 16.81 1.34 -17.44
CA LYS A 140 16.48 1.89 -18.77
C LYS A 140 15.25 1.28 -19.42
N LYS A 141 14.60 0.33 -18.74
CA LYS A 141 13.37 -0.33 -19.24
C LYS A 141 12.13 0.52 -18.94
N TYR A 142 10.98 0.05 -19.36
CA TYR A 142 9.71 0.74 -19.12
C TYR A 142 9.12 0.35 -17.77
N HIS A 143 8.79 1.36 -16.99
CA HIS A 143 8.27 1.21 -15.64
C HIS A 143 6.86 1.78 -15.54
N PHE A 144 6.02 1.11 -14.78
CA PHE A 144 4.63 1.48 -14.54
C PHE A 144 4.33 1.34 -13.06
N CYS A 145 3.51 2.22 -12.54
CA CYS A 145 3.00 2.12 -11.18
C CYS A 145 1.72 2.95 -11.01
N GLY A 146 1.03 2.73 -9.90
CA GLY A 146 -0.08 3.60 -9.51
C GLY A 146 0.37 5.03 -9.20
N PRO A 147 -0.56 6.00 -9.20
CA PRO A 147 -0.29 7.39 -8.82
C PRO A 147 0.13 7.51 -7.35
N GLY A 148 0.61 8.70 -6.96
CA GLY A 148 0.93 9.03 -5.57
C GLY A 148 2.38 8.74 -5.17
N ASN A 149 2.61 8.31 -3.92
CA ASN A 149 3.95 8.19 -3.35
C ASN A 149 4.87 7.23 -4.11
N THR A 150 4.34 6.12 -4.60
CA THR A 150 5.13 5.15 -5.38
C THR A 150 5.70 5.80 -6.63
N TYR A 151 4.89 6.53 -7.40
CA TYR A 151 5.33 7.25 -8.58
C TYR A 151 6.38 8.30 -8.26
N ASN A 152 6.14 9.14 -7.24
CA ASN A 152 7.04 10.20 -6.85
C ASN A 152 8.41 9.68 -6.43
N GLU A 153 8.45 8.60 -5.66
CA GLU A 153 9.71 7.98 -5.22
C GLU A 153 10.47 7.32 -6.36
N ILE A 154 9.77 6.59 -7.25
CA ILE A 154 10.41 5.97 -8.42
C ILE A 154 10.97 7.04 -9.35
N LYS A 155 10.21 8.12 -9.60
CA LYS A 155 10.65 9.25 -10.41
C LYS A 155 11.94 9.88 -9.88
N LYS A 156 12.03 10.07 -8.56
CA LYS A 156 13.26 10.58 -7.91
C LYS A 156 14.47 9.65 -8.15
N ILE A 157 14.26 8.33 -8.07
CA ILE A 157 15.33 7.34 -8.25
C ILE A 157 15.79 7.28 -9.69
N LEU A 158 14.86 7.28 -10.65
CA LEU A 158 15.15 7.23 -12.08
C LEU A 158 15.83 8.51 -12.58
N GLY A 159 15.53 9.67 -11.97
CA GLY A 159 16.12 10.95 -12.37
C GLY A 159 15.88 11.26 -13.85
N LYS A 160 16.96 11.27 -14.65
CA LYS A 160 16.89 11.54 -16.10
C LYS A 160 16.18 10.45 -16.90
N ASP A 161 16.18 9.22 -16.42
CA ASP A 161 15.50 8.07 -17.05
C ASP A 161 13.99 8.02 -16.74
N SER A 162 13.45 9.04 -16.04
CA SER A 162 12.04 9.09 -15.63
C SER A 162 11.04 9.20 -16.79
N ASN A 163 11.49 9.49 -18.01
CA ASN A 163 10.64 9.47 -19.21
C ASN A 163 10.05 8.08 -19.52
N ASN A 164 10.68 7.02 -19.00
CA ASN A 164 10.20 5.64 -19.13
C ASN A 164 9.26 5.22 -18.00
N LEU A 165 8.87 6.14 -17.11
CA LEU A 165 7.94 5.90 -16.01
C LEU A 165 6.55 6.41 -16.36
N ASN A 166 5.56 5.51 -16.33
CA ASN A 166 4.18 5.79 -16.66
C ASN A 166 3.26 5.47 -15.49
N ILE A 167 2.12 6.16 -15.43
CA ILE A 167 1.08 5.90 -14.44
C ILE A 167 0.03 4.98 -15.05
N GLU A 168 -0.26 3.89 -14.35
CA GLU A 168 -1.41 3.01 -14.62
C GLU A 168 -2.16 2.78 -13.32
N LEU A 169 -3.47 2.92 -13.35
CA LEU A 169 -4.29 2.93 -12.14
C LEU A 169 -4.30 1.60 -11.41
N SER A 170 -4.16 0.49 -12.14
CA SER A 170 -4.09 -0.84 -11.54
C SER A 170 -3.21 -1.80 -12.35
N TYR A 171 -2.69 -2.82 -11.67
CA TYR A 171 -1.97 -3.92 -12.35
C TYR A 171 -2.83 -4.61 -13.40
N LYS A 172 -4.15 -4.72 -13.16
CA LYS A 172 -5.07 -5.37 -14.09
C LYS A 172 -5.20 -4.56 -15.39
N GLU A 173 -5.37 -3.25 -15.31
CA GLU A 173 -5.42 -2.37 -16.46
C GLU A 173 -4.11 -2.39 -17.23
N TRP A 174 -2.99 -2.21 -16.53
CA TRP A 174 -1.66 -2.31 -17.13
C TRP A 174 -1.46 -3.62 -17.89
N LYS A 175 -1.83 -4.77 -17.28
CA LYS A 175 -1.71 -6.07 -17.92
C LYS A 175 -2.54 -6.16 -19.19
N ASN A 176 -3.77 -5.65 -19.17
CA ASN A 176 -4.66 -5.65 -20.36
C ASN A 176 -4.14 -4.74 -21.48
N ASN A 177 -3.48 -3.63 -21.12
CA ASN A 177 -2.96 -2.67 -22.10
C ASN A 177 -1.66 -3.14 -22.78
N ILE A 178 -0.84 -3.93 -22.10
CA ILE A 178 0.50 -4.35 -22.58
C ILE A 178 0.48 -5.74 -23.21
N LEU A 179 -0.33 -6.65 -22.69
CA LEU A 179 -0.51 -7.96 -23.30
C LEU A 179 -1.69 -7.87 -24.27
N PRO A 180 -1.45 -7.93 -25.60
CA PRO A 180 -2.56 -8.02 -26.53
C PRO A 180 -3.41 -9.24 -26.17
N SER A 181 -4.72 -9.03 -26.13
CA SER A 181 -5.68 -10.11 -26.00
C SER A 181 -5.36 -11.13 -27.11
N ASN A 182 -4.95 -12.33 -26.73
CA ASN A 182 -5.00 -13.45 -27.64
C ASN A 182 -6.49 -13.79 -27.80
N ASP A 183 -7.13 -13.14 -28.79
CA ASP A 183 -8.39 -13.59 -29.36
C ASP A 183 -8.14 -14.77 -30.31
#